data_f48e05429f2501ce5fb0260210982131
#
_entry.id   f48e05429f2501ce5fb0260210982131
#
_cell.length_a   1.000
_cell.length_b   1.000
_cell.length_c   1.000
_cell.angle_alpha   90.00
_cell.angle_beta   90.00
_cell.angle_gamma   90.00
#
_symmetry.space_group_name_H-M   'P 1'
#
loop_
_entity.id
_entity.type
_entity.pdbx_description
1 polymer ?
#
loop_
_entity_poly.entity_id
_entity_poly.type
_entity_poly.pdbx_seq_one_letter_code
_entity_poly.pdbx_strand_id
1 'polypeptide(L)'
;MTGRPWAEVVHDRIVRRLGLRGTRVPGDDPYLPKPHAHTYHRFEGSDRWTDTTTRNMSWAGPAGALVATSRDLDRFFTALLAGELLPPRELAAMRTTVPTNEEHQQFTPGMRYGLGLMPVSYTHLRWGHHGDLEGTFVRTGFTADGRRSVVVTVSGRTTDDTRLLATEKALQELIDRLLCRR
;
A
#
# COMPACT_ATOMS: atom_id res chain seq x y z
N MET A 1 -4.93 -1.61 -25.37
CA MET A 1 -5.78 -1.03 -24.33
C MET A 1 -7.14 -1.71 -24.38
N THR A 2 -7.84 -1.90 -23.23
CA THR A 2 -9.07 -2.71 -23.19
C THR A 2 -10.33 -1.95 -23.59
N GLY A 3 -10.31 -0.61 -23.62
CA GLY A 3 -11.50 0.23 -23.84
C GLY A 3 -12.53 0.20 -22.69
N ARG A 4 -12.25 -0.57 -21.61
CA ARG A 4 -13.14 -0.73 -20.45
C ARG A 4 -12.72 0.17 -19.30
N PRO A 5 -13.65 0.58 -18.42
CA PRO A 5 -13.31 1.26 -17.17
C PRO A 5 -12.29 0.48 -16.33
N TRP A 6 -11.33 1.18 -15.74
CA TRP A 6 -10.26 0.53 -14.97
C TRP A 6 -10.79 -0.33 -13.80
N ALA A 7 -11.85 0.15 -13.13
CA ALA A 7 -12.49 -0.55 -12.03
C ALA A 7 -13.00 -1.94 -12.42
N GLU A 8 -13.63 -2.06 -13.60
CA GLU A 8 -14.10 -3.33 -14.12
C GLU A 8 -12.93 -4.27 -14.47
N VAL A 9 -11.88 -3.71 -15.07
CA VAL A 9 -10.70 -4.49 -15.44
C VAL A 9 -9.99 -5.03 -14.20
N VAL A 10 -9.82 -4.21 -13.16
CA VAL A 10 -9.24 -4.62 -11.88
C VAL A 10 -10.12 -5.68 -11.22
N HIS A 11 -11.43 -5.45 -11.18
CA HIS A 11 -12.38 -6.42 -10.61
C HIS A 11 -12.26 -7.79 -11.29
N ASP A 12 -12.32 -7.84 -12.62
CA ASP A 12 -12.32 -9.10 -13.36
C ASP A 12 -10.99 -9.83 -13.32
N ARG A 13 -9.88 -9.09 -13.48
CA ARG A 13 -8.56 -9.69 -13.63
C ARG A 13 -7.85 -9.98 -12.31
N ILE A 14 -8.23 -9.28 -11.23
CA ILE A 14 -7.56 -9.36 -9.94
C ILE A 14 -8.54 -9.78 -8.84
N VAL A 15 -9.52 -8.93 -8.53
CA VAL A 15 -10.40 -9.13 -7.37
C VAL A 15 -11.15 -10.46 -7.44
N ARG A 16 -11.81 -10.73 -8.54
CA ARG A 16 -12.55 -11.98 -8.78
C ARG A 16 -11.62 -13.18 -8.86
N ARG A 17 -10.53 -13.05 -9.61
CA ARG A 17 -9.57 -14.15 -9.82
C ARG A 17 -8.93 -14.62 -8.51
N LEU A 18 -8.58 -13.69 -7.63
CA LEU A 18 -7.97 -14.00 -6.34
C LEU A 18 -9.00 -14.15 -5.21
N GLY A 19 -10.28 -13.91 -5.46
CA GLY A 19 -11.32 -13.98 -4.43
C GLY A 19 -11.13 -12.95 -3.32
N LEU A 20 -10.76 -11.70 -3.67
CA LEU A 20 -10.53 -10.60 -2.72
C LEU A 20 -11.87 -10.00 -2.28
N ARG A 21 -12.51 -10.63 -1.30
CA ARG A 21 -13.90 -10.31 -0.90
C ARG A 21 -14.04 -8.98 -0.17
N GLY A 22 -12.97 -8.46 0.40
CA GLY A 22 -12.93 -7.17 1.09
C GLY A 22 -12.35 -6.05 0.23
N THR A 23 -12.16 -6.27 -1.10
CA THR A 23 -11.60 -5.28 -2.02
C THR A 23 -12.64 -4.79 -3.00
N ARG A 24 -12.79 -3.46 -3.08
CA ARG A 24 -13.72 -2.80 -4.00
C ARG A 24 -13.24 -1.44 -4.46
N VAL A 25 -13.77 -0.97 -5.57
CA VAL A 25 -13.71 0.44 -6.02
C VAL A 25 -15.01 1.11 -5.60
N PRO A 26 -15.00 2.02 -4.63
CA PRO A 26 -16.24 2.59 -4.08
C PRO A 26 -16.93 3.61 -5.02
N GLY A 27 -16.23 4.10 -6.06
CA GLY A 27 -16.72 5.22 -6.85
C GLY A 27 -16.87 6.48 -5.98
N ASP A 28 -18.05 7.10 -6.00
CA ASP A 28 -18.35 8.30 -5.20
C ASP A 28 -18.92 8.00 -3.80
N ASP A 29 -19.08 6.73 -3.43
CA ASP A 29 -19.51 6.33 -2.09
C ASP A 29 -18.42 6.66 -1.06
N PRO A 30 -18.63 7.60 -0.11
CA PRO A 30 -17.63 7.99 0.87
C PRO A 30 -17.53 7.03 2.05
N TYR A 31 -18.40 6.02 2.14
CA TYR A 31 -18.49 5.14 3.30
C TYR A 31 -17.73 3.84 3.10
N LEU A 32 -17.08 3.39 4.16
CA LEU A 32 -16.44 2.08 4.21
C LEU A 32 -17.46 0.97 4.52
N PRO A 33 -17.27 -0.25 3.97
CA PRO A 33 -18.07 -1.42 4.38
C PRO A 33 -17.85 -1.74 5.86
N LYS A 34 -18.89 -2.15 6.56
CA LYS A 34 -18.78 -2.63 7.95
C LYS A 34 -18.42 -4.12 7.99
N PRO A 35 -17.61 -4.56 8.96
CA PRO A 35 -16.91 -3.73 9.96
C PRO A 35 -15.65 -3.07 9.39
N HIS A 36 -15.32 -1.88 9.88
CA HIS A 36 -14.09 -1.16 9.52
C HIS A 36 -13.48 -0.44 10.73
N ALA A 37 -12.19 -0.16 10.68
CA ALA A 37 -11.54 0.74 11.62
C ALA A 37 -11.92 2.19 11.32
N HIS A 38 -12.00 3.01 12.36
CA HIS A 38 -12.04 4.46 12.21
C HIS A 38 -10.64 5.02 12.00
N THR A 39 -10.51 6.10 11.23
CA THR A 39 -9.25 6.78 10.98
C THR A 39 -9.27 8.18 11.54
N TYR A 40 -8.16 8.60 12.14
CA TYR A 40 -8.07 9.88 12.83
C TYR A 40 -6.83 10.64 12.39
N HIS A 41 -7.00 11.91 12.07
CA HIS A 41 -5.91 12.80 11.71
C HIS A 41 -5.77 13.96 12.70
N ARG A 42 -4.54 14.28 13.07
CA ARG A 42 -4.24 15.48 13.81
C ARG A 42 -3.56 16.47 12.88
N PHE A 43 -4.32 17.49 12.47
CA PHE A 43 -3.85 18.53 11.58
C PHE A 43 -2.86 19.47 12.27
N GLU A 44 -2.06 20.14 11.47
CA GLU A 44 -1.12 21.16 11.95
C GLU A 44 -1.86 22.26 12.73
N GLY A 45 -1.23 22.70 13.84
CA GLY A 45 -1.85 23.72 14.70
C GLY A 45 -3.02 23.23 15.54
N SER A 46 -3.36 21.93 15.53
CA SER A 46 -4.44 21.35 16.30
C SER A 46 -3.98 20.28 17.26
N ASP A 47 -4.43 20.34 18.51
CA ASP A 47 -4.25 19.28 19.49
C ASP A 47 -5.34 18.19 19.42
N ARG A 48 -6.34 18.39 18.58
CA ARG A 48 -7.51 17.49 18.47
C ARG A 48 -7.33 16.48 17.33
N TRP A 49 -7.77 15.25 17.59
CA TRP A 49 -7.94 14.24 16.58
C TRP A 49 -9.26 14.44 15.84
N THR A 50 -9.23 14.52 14.53
CA THR A 50 -10.40 14.61 13.67
C THR A 50 -10.67 13.26 13.04
N ASP A 51 -11.90 12.77 13.12
CA ASP A 51 -12.33 11.56 12.42
C ASP A 51 -12.34 11.83 10.91
N THR A 52 -11.57 11.05 10.17
CA THR A 52 -11.41 11.14 8.70
C THR A 52 -11.88 9.86 8.01
N THR A 53 -12.69 9.05 8.69
CA THR A 53 -13.15 7.74 8.20
C THR A 53 -14.03 7.87 6.95
N THR A 54 -14.91 8.87 6.93
CA THR A 54 -15.83 9.12 5.79
C THR A 54 -15.16 10.04 4.78
N ARG A 55 -14.90 9.52 3.57
CA ARG A 55 -14.17 10.26 2.55
C ARG A 55 -14.51 9.77 1.13
N ASN A 56 -14.86 10.70 0.25
CA ASN A 56 -14.96 10.40 -1.18
C ASN A 56 -13.56 10.36 -1.79
N MET A 57 -13.17 9.19 -2.29
CA MET A 57 -11.85 8.93 -2.90
C MET A 57 -11.88 8.83 -4.42
N SER A 58 -12.99 9.16 -5.07
CA SER A 58 -13.13 9.04 -6.54
C SER A 58 -12.08 9.85 -7.32
N TRP A 59 -11.62 10.98 -6.75
CA TRP A 59 -10.58 11.82 -7.32
C TRP A 59 -9.24 11.09 -7.51
N ALA A 60 -8.93 10.12 -6.66
CA ALA A 60 -7.67 9.39 -6.72
C ALA A 60 -7.66 8.32 -7.84
N GLY A 61 -8.82 7.92 -8.35
CA GLY A 61 -8.93 6.96 -9.44
C GLY A 61 -8.08 5.72 -9.22
N PRO A 62 -7.38 5.22 -10.27
CA PRO A 62 -6.54 4.03 -10.16
C PRO A 62 -5.30 4.21 -9.28
N ALA A 63 -4.95 5.45 -8.92
CA ALA A 63 -3.80 5.72 -8.08
C ALA A 63 -4.04 5.42 -6.59
N GLY A 64 -5.30 5.43 -6.11
CA GLY A 64 -5.54 5.24 -4.68
C GLY A 64 -6.98 5.06 -4.23
N ALA A 65 -7.97 4.95 -5.14
CA ALA A 65 -9.38 4.85 -4.77
C ALA A 65 -9.84 3.45 -4.31
N LEU A 66 -8.94 2.46 -4.26
CA LEU A 66 -9.30 1.12 -3.82
C LEU A 66 -9.45 1.04 -2.30
N VAL A 67 -10.56 0.46 -1.85
CA VAL A 67 -10.74 0.00 -0.47
C VAL A 67 -10.40 -1.48 -0.41
N ALA A 68 -9.57 -1.87 0.55
CA ALA A 68 -9.17 -3.26 0.74
C ALA A 68 -8.97 -3.58 2.22
N THR A 69 -9.04 -4.85 2.57
CA THR A 69 -8.57 -5.36 3.86
C THR A 69 -7.08 -5.66 3.80
N SER A 70 -6.39 -5.63 4.94
CA SER A 70 -4.98 -6.06 5.03
C SER A 70 -4.79 -7.50 4.53
N ARG A 71 -5.77 -8.38 4.78
CA ARG A 71 -5.77 -9.76 4.27
C ARG A 71 -5.83 -9.84 2.74
N ASP A 72 -6.64 -9.00 2.11
CA ASP A 72 -6.73 -8.99 0.64
C ASP A 72 -5.48 -8.41 0.00
N LEU A 73 -4.87 -7.38 0.63
CA LEU A 73 -3.57 -6.86 0.20
C LEU A 73 -2.48 -7.93 0.31
N ASP A 74 -2.44 -8.66 1.42
CA ASP A 74 -1.51 -9.75 1.62
C ASP A 74 -1.65 -10.81 0.51
N ARG A 75 -2.88 -11.26 0.24
CA ARG A 75 -3.18 -12.23 -0.81
C ARG A 75 -2.81 -11.72 -2.21
N PHE A 76 -3.08 -10.45 -2.48
CA PHE A 76 -2.73 -9.84 -3.77
C PHE A 76 -1.24 -9.84 -4.02
N PHE A 77 -0.44 -9.30 -3.09
CA PHE A 77 1.00 -9.22 -3.26
C PHE A 77 1.67 -10.59 -3.26
N THR A 78 1.21 -11.51 -2.43
CA THR A 78 1.70 -12.89 -2.43
C THR A 78 1.49 -13.54 -3.80
N ALA A 79 0.29 -13.47 -4.35
CA ALA A 79 -0.01 -14.01 -5.68
C ALA A 79 0.77 -13.32 -6.81
N LEU A 80 0.93 -11.99 -6.72
CA LEU A 80 1.71 -11.22 -7.70
C LEU A 80 3.17 -11.66 -7.70
N LEU A 81 3.79 -11.76 -6.52
CA LEU A 81 5.21 -12.09 -6.39
C LEU A 81 5.51 -13.57 -6.67
N ALA A 82 4.53 -14.45 -6.45
CA ALA A 82 4.58 -15.85 -6.85
C ALA A 82 4.40 -16.06 -8.37
N GLY A 83 4.11 -15.00 -9.14
CA GLY A 83 3.93 -15.09 -10.59
C GLY A 83 2.56 -15.61 -11.03
N GLU A 84 1.57 -15.63 -10.12
CA GLU A 84 0.22 -16.11 -10.45
C GLU A 84 -0.59 -15.12 -11.31
N LEU A 85 -0.24 -13.83 -11.29
CA LEU A 85 -0.98 -12.78 -11.97
C LEU A 85 -0.35 -12.35 -13.31
N LEU A 86 0.96 -12.43 -13.39
CA LEU A 86 1.74 -11.96 -14.54
C LEU A 86 2.72 -13.04 -15.02
N PRO A 87 2.99 -13.12 -16.33
CA PRO A 87 4.08 -13.92 -16.84
C PRO A 87 5.44 -13.46 -16.27
N PRO A 88 6.46 -14.34 -16.23
CA PRO A 88 7.77 -14.02 -15.62
C PRO A 88 8.44 -12.78 -16.17
N ARG A 89 8.30 -12.52 -17.47
CA ARG A 89 8.89 -11.34 -18.14
C ARG A 89 8.30 -10.03 -17.62
N GLU A 90 6.97 -9.97 -17.49
CA GLU A 90 6.23 -8.81 -17.04
C GLU A 90 6.48 -8.55 -15.53
N LEU A 91 6.55 -9.61 -14.74
CA LEU A 91 6.91 -9.49 -13.32
C LEU A 91 8.35 -9.02 -13.14
N ALA A 92 9.29 -9.50 -13.96
CA ALA A 92 10.67 -9.01 -13.97
C ALA A 92 10.74 -7.52 -14.36
N ALA A 93 9.95 -7.09 -15.35
CA ALA A 93 9.85 -5.68 -15.73
C ALA A 93 9.29 -4.82 -14.58
N MET A 94 8.28 -5.29 -13.83
CA MET A 94 7.78 -4.59 -12.63
C MET A 94 8.85 -4.42 -11.54
N ARG A 95 9.76 -5.37 -11.42
CA ARG A 95 10.87 -5.36 -10.44
C ARG A 95 12.10 -4.58 -10.92
N THR A 96 12.15 -4.17 -12.19
CA THR A 96 13.22 -3.31 -12.71
C THR A 96 13.00 -1.89 -12.20
N THR A 97 13.85 -1.42 -11.29
CA THR A 97 13.65 -0.17 -10.58
C THR A 97 14.61 0.92 -11.04
N VAL A 98 14.14 2.16 -10.96
CA VAL A 98 14.94 3.39 -11.14
C VAL A 98 14.97 4.18 -9.83
N PRO A 99 15.98 5.05 -9.59
CA PRO A 99 15.93 5.98 -8.47
C PRO A 99 14.69 6.87 -8.55
N THR A 100 14.12 7.20 -7.41
CA THR A 100 13.04 8.20 -7.34
C THR A 100 13.60 9.61 -7.56
N ASN A 101 12.71 10.60 -7.72
CA ASN A 101 13.10 12.00 -7.89
C ASN A 101 13.80 12.57 -6.63
N GLU A 102 14.43 13.74 -6.77
CA GLU A 102 15.20 14.36 -5.71
C GLU A 102 14.39 14.61 -4.43
N GLU A 103 13.14 15.03 -4.57
CA GLU A 103 12.25 15.24 -3.43
C GLU A 103 12.08 13.98 -2.59
N HIS A 104 11.76 12.84 -3.21
CA HIS A 104 11.65 11.56 -2.50
C HIS A 104 12.99 11.10 -1.92
N GLN A 105 14.11 11.39 -2.61
CA GLN A 105 15.44 11.06 -2.12
C GLN A 105 15.82 11.86 -0.85
N GLN A 106 15.30 13.08 -0.67
CA GLN A 106 15.49 13.85 0.56
C GLN A 106 14.84 13.19 1.78
N PHE A 107 13.63 12.63 1.60
CA PHE A 107 12.89 11.96 2.68
C PHE A 107 13.33 10.50 2.90
N THR A 108 13.66 9.82 1.82
CA THR A 108 14.06 8.40 1.86
C THR A 108 15.26 8.18 0.93
N PRO A 109 16.50 8.46 1.41
CA PRO A 109 17.70 8.27 0.63
C PRO A 109 17.84 6.83 0.11
N GLY A 110 18.18 6.70 -1.17
CA GLY A 110 18.31 5.38 -1.82
C GLY A 110 16.99 4.76 -2.28
N MET A 111 15.87 5.46 -2.14
CA MET A 111 14.57 4.97 -2.60
C MET A 111 14.55 4.73 -4.11
N ARG A 112 14.04 3.57 -4.50
CA ARG A 112 13.87 3.18 -5.90
C ARG A 112 12.45 2.74 -6.16
N TYR A 113 11.98 2.82 -7.41
CA TYR A 113 10.63 2.48 -7.80
C TYR A 113 10.60 1.74 -9.13
N GLY A 114 9.79 0.69 -9.22
CA GLY A 114 9.52 -0.08 -10.44
C GLY A 114 8.16 0.25 -11.06
N LEU A 115 7.55 -0.70 -11.71
CA LEU A 115 6.20 -0.52 -12.26
C LEU A 115 5.15 -0.92 -11.21
N GLY A 116 4.91 -0.02 -10.23
CA GLY A 116 3.97 -0.26 -9.12
C GLY A 116 4.50 -1.19 -8.01
N LEU A 117 5.78 -1.53 -8.05
CA LEU A 117 6.50 -2.22 -6.98
C LEU A 117 7.71 -1.40 -6.56
N MET A 118 8.00 -1.41 -5.28
CA MET A 118 9.17 -0.78 -4.72
C MET A 118 9.92 -1.74 -3.79
N PRO A 119 11.25 -1.71 -3.76
CA PRO A 119 12.00 -2.39 -2.72
C PRO A 119 11.77 -1.67 -1.38
N VAL A 120 11.34 -2.42 -0.36
CA VAL A 120 11.00 -1.87 0.97
C VAL A 120 12.08 -2.09 2.01
N SER A 121 13.28 -2.48 1.57
CA SER A 121 14.46 -2.57 2.43
C SER A 121 15.72 -2.23 1.62
N TYR A 122 16.76 -1.77 2.31
CA TYR A 122 18.08 -1.50 1.72
C TYR A 122 18.74 -2.75 1.10
N THR A 123 18.29 -3.95 1.46
CA THR A 123 18.81 -5.21 0.92
C THR A 123 18.19 -5.61 -0.41
N HIS A 124 17.22 -4.86 -0.92
CA HIS A 124 16.46 -5.16 -2.15
C HIS A 124 15.81 -6.55 -2.21
N LEU A 125 15.77 -7.27 -1.08
CA LEU A 125 15.21 -8.62 -0.99
C LEU A 125 13.70 -8.62 -0.66
N ARG A 126 13.12 -7.44 -0.47
CA ARG A 126 11.73 -7.28 -0.09
C ARG A 126 11.02 -6.30 -1.01
N TRP A 127 9.81 -6.62 -1.32
CA TRP A 127 8.96 -5.88 -2.24
C TRP A 127 7.69 -5.45 -1.57
N GLY A 128 7.08 -4.40 -2.05
CA GLY A 128 5.79 -3.92 -1.57
C GLY A 128 5.36 -2.62 -2.23
N HIS A 129 4.45 -1.96 -1.60
CA HIS A 129 4.01 -0.60 -1.90
C HIS A 129 3.47 0.05 -0.61
N HIS A 130 3.50 1.36 -0.57
CA HIS A 130 2.97 2.14 0.54
C HIS A 130 1.70 2.88 0.10
N GLY A 131 0.89 3.29 1.06
CA GLY A 131 -0.25 4.17 0.85
C GLY A 131 -0.42 5.11 2.03
N ASP A 132 -0.67 6.38 1.75
CA ASP A 132 -0.78 7.45 2.74
C ASP A 132 -2.00 8.31 2.47
N LEU A 133 -2.82 8.48 3.50
CA LEU A 133 -3.93 9.44 3.55
C LEU A 133 -3.94 10.14 4.90
N GLU A 134 -4.67 11.28 4.99
CA GLU A 134 -4.93 11.85 6.31
C GLU A 134 -5.66 10.81 7.17
N GLY A 135 -5.10 10.53 8.35
CA GLY A 135 -5.69 9.63 9.33
C GLY A 135 -5.36 8.15 9.16
N THR A 136 -4.76 7.74 8.05
CA THR A 136 -4.35 6.35 7.88
C THR A 136 -3.16 6.22 6.94
N PHE A 137 -2.41 5.15 7.11
CA PHE A 137 -1.39 4.73 6.16
C PHE A 137 -1.18 3.22 6.22
N VAL A 138 -0.69 2.65 5.14
CA VAL A 138 -0.37 1.24 5.02
C VAL A 138 1.09 1.05 4.62
N ARG A 139 1.74 0.10 5.27
CA ARG A 139 3.10 -0.36 4.94
C ARG A 139 3.07 -1.85 4.68
N THR A 140 3.68 -2.25 3.61
CA THR A 140 3.72 -3.67 3.23
C THR A 140 5.16 -4.13 3.06
N GLY A 141 5.41 -5.41 3.31
CA GLY A 141 6.68 -6.06 3.04
C GLY A 141 6.48 -7.52 2.68
N PHE A 142 7.10 -7.95 1.59
CA PHE A 142 7.01 -9.31 1.07
C PHE A 142 8.40 -9.80 0.68
N THR A 143 8.74 -11.03 1.01
CA THR A 143 9.95 -11.66 0.45
C THR A 143 9.79 -11.84 -1.07
N ALA A 144 10.92 -11.89 -1.78
CA ALA A 144 10.92 -11.95 -3.25
C ALA A 144 10.20 -13.20 -3.81
N ASP A 145 10.09 -14.26 -3.00
CA ASP A 145 9.37 -15.49 -3.32
C ASP A 145 7.90 -15.51 -2.85
N GLY A 146 7.43 -14.41 -2.21
CA GLY A 146 6.07 -14.29 -1.68
C GLY A 146 5.76 -15.17 -0.45
N ARG A 147 6.75 -15.90 0.10
CA ARG A 147 6.50 -16.86 1.20
C ARG A 147 6.32 -16.22 2.57
N ARG A 148 6.87 -15.03 2.76
CA ARG A 148 6.71 -14.25 3.99
C ARG A 148 6.17 -12.89 3.63
N SER A 149 5.22 -12.45 4.40
CA SER A 149 4.51 -11.20 4.17
C SER A 149 4.19 -10.50 5.48
N VAL A 150 4.06 -9.20 5.39
CA VAL A 150 3.52 -8.38 6.44
C VAL A 150 2.78 -7.19 5.83
N VAL A 151 1.59 -6.93 6.33
CA VAL A 151 0.77 -5.76 6.01
C VAL A 151 0.41 -5.07 7.31
N VAL A 152 0.86 -3.85 7.49
CA VAL A 152 0.56 -3.02 8.65
C VAL A 152 -0.30 -1.85 8.22
N THR A 153 -1.46 -1.69 8.84
CA THR A 153 -2.33 -0.52 8.67
C THR A 153 -2.37 0.25 9.98
N VAL A 154 -2.14 1.54 9.90
CA VAL A 154 -2.20 2.46 11.04
C VAL A 154 -3.38 3.40 10.84
N SER A 155 -4.23 3.52 11.87
CA SER A 155 -5.48 4.29 11.85
C SER A 155 -5.37 5.63 12.58
N GLY A 156 -4.16 6.19 12.67
CA GLY A 156 -3.89 7.49 13.25
C GLY A 156 -2.69 8.13 12.57
N ARG A 157 -2.82 9.38 12.12
CA ARG A 157 -1.73 10.11 11.50
C ARG A 157 -1.71 11.56 11.98
N THR A 158 -0.53 12.14 12.02
CA THR A 158 -0.31 13.55 12.38
C THR A 158 0.50 14.23 11.28
N THR A 159 0.47 15.55 11.24
CA THR A 159 1.37 16.37 10.42
C THR A 159 2.71 16.67 11.11
N ASP A 160 2.91 16.21 12.35
CA ASP A 160 4.17 16.36 13.09
C ASP A 160 5.26 15.44 12.49
N ASP A 161 6.20 16.02 11.78
CA ASP A 161 7.27 15.29 11.07
C ASP A 161 8.12 14.43 12.00
N THR A 162 8.41 14.89 13.22
CA THR A 162 9.19 14.12 14.19
C THR A 162 8.49 12.82 14.57
N ARG A 163 7.18 12.88 14.80
CA ARG A 163 6.36 11.70 15.10
C ARG A 163 6.18 10.80 13.89
N LEU A 164 6.00 11.39 12.70
CA LEU A 164 5.94 10.61 11.46
C LEU A 164 7.21 9.82 11.23
N LEU A 165 8.38 10.45 11.32
CA LEU A 165 9.67 9.79 11.16
C LEU A 165 9.90 8.68 12.21
N ALA A 166 9.55 8.94 13.47
CA ALA A 166 9.64 7.92 14.52
C ALA A 166 8.73 6.72 14.24
N THR A 167 7.51 6.97 13.76
CA THR A 167 6.56 5.91 13.41
C THR A 167 7.05 5.10 12.21
N GLU A 168 7.55 5.76 11.15
CA GLU A 168 8.12 5.09 9.99
C GLU A 168 9.30 4.19 10.38
N LYS A 169 10.21 4.70 11.21
CA LYS A 169 11.34 3.92 11.71
C LYS A 169 10.87 2.68 12.48
N ALA A 170 9.92 2.84 13.39
CA ALA A 170 9.38 1.72 14.16
C ALA A 170 8.69 0.68 13.29
N LEU A 171 7.96 1.10 12.25
CA LEU A 171 7.33 0.21 11.28
C LEU A 171 8.36 -0.53 10.44
N GLN A 172 9.41 0.16 9.96
CA GLN A 172 10.48 -0.46 9.21
C GLN A 172 11.19 -1.53 10.06
N GLU A 173 11.50 -1.23 11.31
CA GLU A 173 12.09 -2.19 12.25
C GLU A 173 11.17 -3.39 12.51
N LEU A 174 9.86 -3.16 12.66
CA LEU A 174 8.87 -4.23 12.84
C LEU A 174 8.83 -5.14 11.61
N ILE A 175 8.70 -4.57 10.41
CA ILE A 175 8.67 -5.31 9.15
C ILE A 175 9.96 -6.12 9.00
N ASP A 176 11.10 -5.52 9.30
CA ASP A 176 12.39 -6.19 9.23
C ASP A 176 12.50 -7.38 10.18
N ARG A 177 12.07 -7.21 11.42
CA ARG A 177 12.07 -8.32 12.40
C ARG A 177 11.16 -9.47 11.97
N LEU A 178 9.98 -9.16 11.44
CA LEU A 178 9.01 -10.19 11.02
C LEU A 178 9.45 -10.96 9.80
N LEU A 179 10.10 -10.30 8.84
CA LEU A 179 10.52 -10.92 7.59
C LEU A 179 11.91 -11.54 7.64
N CYS A 180 12.81 -11.11 8.56
CA CYS A 180 14.17 -11.65 8.71
C CYS A 180 14.33 -12.75 9.76
N ARG A 181 13.34 -13.03 10.61
CA ARG A 181 13.47 -14.15 11.55
C ARG A 181 13.60 -15.46 10.78
N ARG A 182 14.74 -16.11 10.97
CA ARG A 182 15.00 -17.49 10.54
C ARG A 182 14.13 -18.45 11.31
#